data_f2971a182da915f033a90fb5f227ae56
#
_entry.id   f2971a182da915f033a90fb5f227ae56
#
_cell.length_a   1.000
_cell.length_b   1.000
_cell.length_c   1.000
_cell.angle_alpha   90.00
_cell.angle_beta   90.00
_cell.angle_gamma   90.00
#
_symmetry.space_group_name_H-M   'P 1'
#
loop_
_entity.id
_entity.type
_entity.pdbx_description
1 polymer ?
#
loop_
_entity_poly.entity_id
_entity_poly.type
_entity_poly.pdbx_seq_one_letter_code
_entity_poly.pdbx_strand_id
1 'polypeptide(L)'
;VIGADILKRGNIKLMKKMNTSLIIREFNSNGPLSRADLTESTGLSPTTITTLIDEMIKDNLIMRVGEGESSGGRKPILLDLNPKHGYILSGWISGESISIALLDIKYNITDIIEKEIIFPTDENLIPEIKTIIEEIISSNNISNEKVLGLMLGISGIINQQNGTIKYSALLDLENYSIREPLSKYFSFPINIENDTNLAALSEKEFGHKHLSNYIYLMIAPEIGSGIIFDNEIYRGRFGRAGEFGHLLMEKDGPRCTCGKKGCLAPVLSQYIPINKAQKFRNAFKDLEPGSKKYEKFCDYLAVALTNYIHLIDNEAIIFGGELVKVASEKFYSDIEAKIKKYSMKNMYDNVRVLPASLSDNEVIMGGASFCFHNSKYFKNKEG
;
A
#
# COMPACT_ATOMS: atom_id res chain seq x y z
N VAL A 1 -8.89 39.74 6.03
CA VAL A 1 -7.46 40.14 5.93
C VAL A 1 -6.69 39.48 7.08
N ILE A 2 -6.59 38.14 7.12
CA ILE A 2 -5.73 37.41 8.06
C ILE A 2 -4.97 36.25 7.31
N GLY A 3 -4.90 36.33 5.99
CA GLY A 3 -4.35 35.24 5.19
C GLY A 3 -2.91 35.43 4.66
N ALA A 4 -2.31 36.60 4.77
CA ALA A 4 -1.10 36.92 4.00
C ALA A 4 0.24 36.78 4.76
N ASP A 5 0.26 36.81 6.08
CA ASP A 5 1.49 36.78 6.86
C ASP A 5 1.93 35.39 7.38
N ILE A 6 1.02 34.42 7.44
CA ILE A 6 1.35 33.03 7.76
C ILE A 6 2.04 32.34 6.59
N LEU A 7 1.81 32.80 5.37
CA LEU A 7 2.39 32.26 4.13
C LEU A 7 3.88 32.57 3.92
N LYS A 8 4.47 33.58 4.57
CA LYS A 8 5.83 34.02 4.25
C LYS A 8 6.98 33.34 5.01
N ARG A 9 6.77 32.82 6.22
CA ARG A 9 7.83 32.13 6.97
C ARG A 9 7.68 30.60 6.99
N GLY A 10 6.47 30.06 6.83
CA GLY A 10 6.24 28.63 6.58
C GLY A 10 6.76 28.16 5.21
N ASN A 11 6.88 29.08 4.25
CA ASN A 11 7.10 28.78 2.85
C ASN A 11 8.50 28.19 2.55
N ILE A 12 9.58 28.74 3.13
CA ILE A 12 10.96 28.29 2.79
C ILE A 12 11.24 26.89 3.31
N LYS A 13 10.86 26.59 4.56
CA LYS A 13 11.06 25.26 5.15
C LYS A 13 10.18 24.20 4.47
N LEU A 14 8.96 24.57 4.14
CA LEU A 14 8.04 23.72 3.39
C LEU A 14 8.55 23.49 1.96
N MET A 15 8.95 24.53 1.25
CA MET A 15 9.54 24.42 -0.09
C MET A 15 10.80 23.55 -0.08
N LYS A 16 11.70 23.72 0.90
CA LYS A 16 12.88 22.89 1.03
C LYS A 16 12.50 21.41 1.16
N LYS A 17 11.53 21.09 2.01
CA LYS A 17 11.04 19.70 2.16
C LYS A 17 10.41 19.16 0.89
N MET A 18 9.57 19.95 0.23
CA MET A 18 8.95 19.54 -1.05
C MET A 18 10.05 19.22 -2.09
N ASN A 19 11.06 20.09 -2.21
CA ASN A 19 12.17 19.87 -3.13
C ASN A 19 13.02 18.66 -2.73
N THR A 20 13.27 18.45 -1.43
CA THR A 20 13.97 17.25 -0.94
C THR A 20 13.16 15.98 -1.26
N SER A 21 11.85 16.01 -1.03
CA SER A 21 10.95 14.88 -1.36
C SER A 21 10.94 14.57 -2.86
N LEU A 22 10.96 15.61 -3.70
CA LEU A 22 11.02 15.46 -5.15
C LEU A 22 12.32 14.76 -5.57
N ILE A 23 13.47 15.20 -5.06
CA ILE A 23 14.78 14.60 -5.32
C ILE A 23 14.82 13.13 -4.88
N ILE A 24 14.27 12.80 -3.69
CA ILE A 24 14.22 11.42 -3.20
C ILE A 24 13.37 10.54 -4.12
N ARG A 25 12.23 11.04 -4.59
CA ARG A 25 11.37 10.33 -5.54
C ARG A 25 12.08 10.05 -6.86
N GLU A 26 12.85 11.03 -7.35
CA GLU A 26 13.65 10.85 -8.57
C GLU A 26 14.67 9.71 -8.42
N PHE A 27 15.39 9.65 -7.30
CA PHE A 27 16.30 8.53 -7.03
C PHE A 27 15.58 7.19 -6.93
N ASN A 28 14.43 7.12 -6.27
CA ASN A 28 13.66 5.88 -6.15
C ASN A 28 13.06 5.41 -7.49
N SER A 29 12.76 6.34 -8.39
CA SER A 29 12.14 6.00 -9.69
C SER A 29 13.16 5.70 -10.78
N ASN A 30 14.28 6.45 -10.81
CA ASN A 30 15.18 6.49 -11.96
C ASN A 30 16.59 6.01 -11.63
N GLY A 31 16.85 5.56 -10.40
CA GLY A 31 18.14 5.02 -9.97
C GLY A 31 19.22 6.08 -9.80
N PRO A 32 20.50 5.76 -10.00
CA PRO A 32 21.58 6.71 -9.86
C PRO A 32 21.48 7.85 -10.86
N LEU A 33 21.53 9.10 -10.37
CA LEU A 33 21.38 10.33 -11.16
C LEU A 33 22.52 11.30 -10.87
N SER A 34 22.93 12.06 -11.89
CA SER A 34 23.81 13.21 -11.71
C SER A 34 23.00 14.46 -11.26
N ARG A 35 23.69 15.50 -10.82
CA ARG A 35 23.04 16.79 -10.50
C ARG A 35 22.40 17.43 -11.73
N ALA A 36 22.93 17.18 -12.93
CA ALA A 36 22.35 17.65 -14.18
C ALA A 36 21.04 16.93 -14.48
N ASP A 37 21.01 15.59 -14.36
CA ASP A 37 19.80 14.80 -14.55
C ASP A 37 18.70 15.23 -13.57
N LEU A 38 19.05 15.45 -12.30
CA LEU A 38 18.11 15.95 -11.29
C LEU A 38 17.60 17.37 -11.60
N THR A 39 18.43 18.22 -12.17
CA THR A 39 18.00 19.56 -12.62
C THR A 39 16.96 19.44 -13.74
N GLU A 40 17.22 18.58 -14.70
CA GLU A 40 16.33 18.34 -15.85
C GLU A 40 15.00 17.70 -15.41
N SER A 41 15.04 16.62 -14.63
CA SER A 41 13.85 15.86 -14.24
C SER A 41 12.97 16.60 -13.23
N THR A 42 13.57 17.34 -12.29
CA THR A 42 12.81 18.07 -11.26
C THR A 42 12.38 19.47 -11.66
N GLY A 43 13.02 20.08 -12.66
CA GLY A 43 12.85 21.49 -13.01
C GLY A 43 13.39 22.50 -11.96
N LEU A 44 14.09 22.02 -10.94
CA LEU A 44 14.73 22.87 -9.93
C LEU A 44 16.00 23.53 -10.47
N SER A 45 16.34 24.72 -9.98
CA SER A 45 17.56 25.39 -10.42
C SER A 45 18.82 24.59 -10.04
N PRO A 46 19.92 24.67 -10.85
CA PRO A 46 21.20 24.02 -10.52
C PRO A 46 21.72 24.37 -9.13
N THR A 47 21.52 25.61 -8.71
CA THR A 47 21.91 26.08 -7.37
C THR A 47 21.13 25.41 -6.27
N THR A 48 19.81 25.26 -6.45
CA THR A 48 18.92 24.55 -5.51
C THR A 48 19.32 23.08 -5.39
N ILE A 49 19.51 22.41 -6.52
CA ILE A 49 19.95 21.00 -6.56
C ILE A 49 21.30 20.86 -5.83
N THR A 50 22.29 21.72 -6.15
CA THR A 50 23.60 21.65 -5.51
C THR A 50 23.50 21.78 -3.99
N THR A 51 22.77 22.79 -3.50
CA THR A 51 22.61 23.03 -2.06
C THR A 51 21.94 21.85 -1.35
N LEU A 52 20.83 21.34 -1.91
CA LEU A 52 20.10 20.23 -1.31
C LEU A 52 20.91 18.93 -1.32
N ILE A 53 21.56 18.62 -2.43
CA ILE A 53 22.41 17.42 -2.56
C ILE A 53 23.58 17.48 -1.58
N ASP A 54 24.24 18.62 -1.41
CA ASP A 54 25.36 18.75 -0.47
C ASP A 54 24.91 18.53 0.99
N GLU A 55 23.73 19.05 1.36
CA GLU A 55 23.12 18.77 2.66
C GLU A 55 22.77 17.28 2.81
N MET A 56 22.15 16.68 1.81
CA MET A 56 21.75 15.26 1.86
C MET A 56 22.97 14.33 1.92
N ILE A 57 24.08 14.70 1.27
CA ILE A 57 25.37 13.96 1.40
C ILE A 57 25.94 14.13 2.82
N LYS A 58 25.92 15.36 3.37
CA LYS A 58 26.38 15.63 4.74
C LYS A 58 25.58 14.83 5.77
N ASP A 59 24.27 14.69 5.55
CA ASP A 59 23.37 13.91 6.40
C ASP A 59 23.46 12.40 6.12
N ASN A 60 24.36 11.99 5.21
CA ASN A 60 24.57 10.59 4.80
C ASN A 60 23.33 9.93 4.16
N LEU A 61 22.36 10.71 3.71
CA LEU A 61 21.14 10.26 3.04
C LEU A 61 21.41 9.87 1.58
N ILE A 62 22.35 10.59 0.93
CA ILE A 62 22.81 10.34 -0.44
C ILE A 62 24.31 10.00 -0.42
N MET A 63 24.71 9.13 -1.32
CA MET A 63 26.09 8.73 -1.53
C MET A 63 26.50 8.82 -3.00
N ARG A 64 27.80 8.90 -3.25
CA ARG A 64 28.36 8.76 -4.59
C ARG A 64 28.47 7.27 -4.94
N VAL A 65 27.97 6.91 -6.12
CA VAL A 65 27.92 5.51 -6.55
C VAL A 65 28.76 5.21 -7.80
N GLY A 66 29.26 6.26 -8.47
CA GLY A 66 30.08 6.08 -9.66
C GLY A 66 30.22 7.34 -10.51
N GLU A 67 30.67 7.15 -11.74
CA GLU A 67 30.72 8.17 -12.79
C GLU A 67 29.86 7.71 -13.98
N GLY A 68 29.12 8.65 -14.56
CA GLY A 68 28.32 8.42 -15.75
C GLY A 68 29.12 8.49 -17.04
N GLU A 69 28.42 8.27 -18.16
CA GLU A 69 29.02 8.41 -19.49
C GLU A 69 29.32 9.88 -19.81
N SER A 70 30.43 10.15 -20.51
CA SER A 70 30.84 11.49 -20.89
C SER A 70 30.27 11.83 -22.29
N SER A 71 29.56 12.93 -22.39
CA SER A 71 29.12 13.51 -23.68
C SER A 71 30.08 14.56 -24.26
N GLY A 72 31.38 14.47 -23.96
CA GLY A 72 32.41 15.37 -24.46
C GLY A 72 33.04 16.31 -23.42
N GLY A 73 32.74 16.10 -22.12
CA GLY A 73 33.28 16.87 -20.99
C GLY A 73 33.76 15.98 -19.84
N ARG A 74 33.87 16.58 -18.63
CA ARG A 74 34.14 15.80 -17.41
C ARG A 74 32.97 14.86 -17.14
N LYS A 75 33.27 13.58 -16.87
CA LYS A 75 32.26 12.57 -16.49
C LYS A 75 31.41 13.05 -15.31
N PRO A 76 30.07 12.97 -15.40
CA PRO A 76 29.21 13.36 -14.30
C PRO A 76 29.35 12.36 -13.14
N ILE A 77 29.32 12.88 -11.91
CA ILE A 77 29.29 12.07 -10.70
C ILE A 77 27.87 11.56 -10.50
N LEU A 78 27.69 10.26 -10.45
CA LEU A 78 26.43 9.62 -10.13
C LEU A 78 26.22 9.54 -8.62
N LEU A 79 25.04 9.91 -8.20
CA LEU A 79 24.58 9.95 -6.82
C LEU A 79 23.38 9.02 -6.67
N ASP A 80 23.19 8.46 -5.47
CA ASP A 80 22.00 7.66 -5.17
C ASP A 80 21.70 7.70 -3.66
N LEU A 81 20.52 7.28 -3.27
CA LEU A 81 20.16 7.09 -1.87
C LEU A 81 21.12 6.09 -1.21
N ASN A 82 21.53 6.39 0.01
CA ASN A 82 22.36 5.48 0.78
C ASN A 82 21.49 4.42 1.48
N PRO A 83 21.47 3.16 1.05
CA PRO A 83 20.63 2.14 1.63
C PRO A 83 20.89 1.90 3.13
N LYS A 84 22.10 2.24 3.62
CA LYS A 84 22.46 2.12 5.04
C LYS A 84 22.11 3.36 5.89
N HIS A 85 21.44 4.34 5.30
CA HIS A 85 21.06 5.55 6.02
C HIS A 85 20.03 5.27 7.11
N GLY A 86 19.04 4.45 6.79
CA GLY A 86 17.98 4.04 7.70
C GLY A 86 17.21 2.85 7.15
N TYR A 87 16.41 2.26 8.03
CA TYR A 87 15.62 1.08 7.73
C TYR A 87 14.16 1.29 8.06
N ILE A 88 13.30 0.56 7.41
CA ILE A 88 11.86 0.58 7.62
C ILE A 88 11.43 -0.84 8.00
N LEU A 89 10.62 -0.95 9.05
CA LEU A 89 9.90 -2.17 9.35
C LEU A 89 8.49 -2.06 8.76
N SER A 90 8.12 -3.02 7.95
CA SER A 90 6.76 -3.10 7.40
C SER A 90 6.24 -4.52 7.51
N GLY A 91 5.03 -4.68 8.02
CA GLY A 91 4.46 -6.00 8.26
C GLY A 91 3.02 -6.11 7.79
N TRP A 92 2.59 -7.36 7.60
CA TRP A 92 1.23 -7.74 7.32
C TRP A 92 0.76 -8.79 8.33
N ILE A 93 -0.35 -8.49 8.99
CA ILE A 93 -1.03 -9.40 9.89
C ILE A 93 -2.28 -9.91 9.17
N SER A 94 -2.16 -11.11 8.62
CA SER A 94 -3.25 -11.83 7.98
C SER A 94 -3.98 -12.71 9.00
N GLY A 95 -5.03 -13.42 8.56
CA GLY A 95 -5.68 -14.43 9.41
C GLY A 95 -4.87 -15.72 9.59
N GLU A 96 -3.78 -15.88 8.86
CA GLU A 96 -2.98 -17.12 8.85
C GLU A 96 -1.54 -16.89 9.37
N SER A 97 -1.00 -15.66 9.22
CA SER A 97 0.39 -15.36 9.60
C SER A 97 0.62 -13.89 9.97
N ILE A 98 1.73 -13.65 10.71
CA ILE A 98 2.38 -12.35 10.83
C ILE A 98 3.63 -12.40 9.98
N SER A 99 3.73 -11.51 9.00
CA SER A 99 4.92 -11.31 8.20
C SER A 99 5.46 -9.91 8.46
N ILE A 100 6.73 -9.76 8.86
CA ILE A 100 7.38 -8.46 9.03
C ILE A 100 8.69 -8.48 8.23
N ALA A 101 8.86 -7.47 7.39
CA ALA A 101 10.06 -7.27 6.62
C ALA A 101 10.85 -6.05 7.11
N LEU A 102 12.17 -6.14 6.96
CA LEU A 102 13.10 -5.04 7.06
C LEU A 102 13.45 -4.56 5.65
N LEU A 103 13.23 -3.29 5.40
CA LEU A 103 13.56 -2.67 4.11
C LEU A 103 14.55 -1.53 4.32
N ASP A 104 15.43 -1.32 3.34
CA ASP A 104 16.22 -0.10 3.26
C ASP A 104 15.37 1.08 2.71
N ILE A 105 15.95 2.28 2.66
CA ILE A 105 15.26 3.48 2.15
C ILE A 105 15.06 3.47 0.63
N LYS A 106 15.59 2.47 -0.08
CA LYS A 106 15.33 2.20 -1.51
C LYS A 106 14.26 1.12 -1.70
N TYR A 107 13.61 0.72 -0.63
CA TYR A 107 12.60 -0.33 -0.59
C TYR A 107 13.09 -1.74 -0.95
N ASN A 108 14.41 -2.00 -0.90
CA ASN A 108 14.91 -3.36 -1.00
C ASN A 108 14.60 -4.10 0.30
N ILE A 109 13.92 -5.23 0.21
CA ILE A 109 13.71 -6.13 1.34
C ILE A 109 15.06 -6.76 1.67
N THR A 110 15.59 -6.50 2.86
CA THR A 110 16.87 -7.04 3.34
C THR A 110 16.67 -8.27 4.20
N ASP A 111 15.52 -8.37 4.87
CA ASP A 111 15.14 -9.54 5.68
C ASP A 111 13.61 -9.59 5.80
N ILE A 112 13.07 -10.79 6.00
CA ILE A 112 11.65 -11.01 6.23
C ILE A 112 11.45 -12.22 7.12
N ILE A 113 10.67 -12.07 8.18
CA ILE A 113 10.26 -13.16 9.05
C ILE A 113 8.76 -13.32 8.95
N GLU A 114 8.32 -14.53 8.63
CA GLU A 114 6.92 -14.94 8.64
C GLU A 114 6.71 -16.03 9.68
N LYS A 115 5.70 -15.85 10.52
CA LYS A 115 5.26 -16.84 11.51
C LYS A 115 3.78 -17.11 11.35
N GLU A 116 3.42 -18.39 11.25
CA GLU A 116 2.02 -18.81 11.30
C GLU A 116 1.38 -18.48 12.65
N ILE A 117 0.16 -17.98 12.63
CA ILE A 117 -0.62 -17.72 13.84
C ILE A 117 -1.75 -18.73 13.90
N ILE A 118 -1.77 -19.54 14.95
CA ILE A 118 -2.89 -20.42 15.27
C ILE A 118 -3.84 -19.63 16.19
N PHE A 119 -4.71 -18.79 15.63
CA PHE A 119 -5.61 -17.86 16.31
C PHE A 119 -4.88 -16.76 17.10
N PRO A 120 -4.85 -15.50 16.60
CA PRO A 120 -4.41 -14.37 17.39
C PRO A 120 -5.40 -14.20 18.54
N THR A 121 -4.93 -14.40 19.76
CA THR A 121 -5.66 -14.01 20.96
C THR A 121 -5.16 -12.64 21.40
N ASP A 122 -6.00 -11.89 22.13
CA ASP A 122 -5.62 -10.61 22.75
C ASP A 122 -4.28 -10.68 23.49
N GLU A 123 -3.94 -11.86 24.03
CA GLU A 123 -2.74 -12.08 24.84
C GLU A 123 -1.47 -12.31 24.02
N ASN A 124 -1.57 -12.85 22.80
CA ASN A 124 -0.41 -13.34 22.03
C ASN A 124 0.08 -12.37 20.95
N LEU A 125 -0.79 -11.53 20.39
CA LEU A 125 -0.46 -10.72 19.20
C LEU A 125 0.69 -9.73 19.45
N ILE A 126 0.65 -8.98 20.54
CA ILE A 126 1.72 -8.00 20.87
C ILE A 126 3.06 -8.68 21.18
N PRO A 127 3.11 -9.75 22.02
CA PRO A 127 4.34 -10.51 22.22
C PRO A 127 4.96 -11.07 20.95
N GLU A 128 4.16 -11.63 20.03
CA GLU A 128 4.66 -12.18 18.77
C GLU A 128 5.22 -11.09 17.86
N ILE A 129 4.51 -9.98 17.66
CA ILE A 129 5.01 -8.84 16.90
C ILE A 129 6.33 -8.34 17.46
N LYS A 130 6.40 -8.17 18.81
CA LYS A 130 7.63 -7.75 19.51
C LYS A 130 8.78 -8.71 19.22
N THR A 131 8.56 -10.01 19.40
CA THR A 131 9.58 -11.04 19.19
C THR A 131 10.13 -11.01 17.75
N ILE A 132 9.26 -10.93 16.75
CA ILE A 132 9.68 -10.85 15.34
C ILE A 132 10.53 -9.59 15.08
N ILE A 133 10.11 -8.43 15.61
CA ILE A 133 10.86 -7.18 15.44
C ILE A 133 12.25 -7.27 16.10
N GLU A 134 12.33 -7.80 17.32
CA GLU A 134 13.61 -7.97 18.04
C GLU A 134 14.53 -8.94 17.31
N GLU A 135 14.00 -10.02 16.76
CA GLU A 135 14.74 -11.00 15.95
C GLU A 135 15.30 -10.35 14.68
N ILE A 136 14.50 -9.62 13.92
CA ILE A 136 14.95 -8.90 12.71
C ILE A 136 16.04 -7.87 13.06
N ILE A 137 15.85 -7.05 14.08
CA ILE A 137 16.81 -6.02 14.48
C ILE A 137 18.14 -6.64 14.91
N SER A 138 18.09 -7.71 15.70
CA SER A 138 19.29 -8.36 16.22
C SER A 138 20.05 -9.13 15.14
N SER A 139 19.36 -9.90 14.29
CA SER A 139 19.99 -10.66 13.21
C SER A 139 20.69 -9.78 12.17
N ASN A 140 20.16 -8.57 11.96
CA ASN A 140 20.72 -7.60 11.00
C ASN A 140 21.70 -6.60 11.65
N ASN A 141 21.98 -6.71 12.96
CA ASN A 141 22.86 -5.80 13.70
C ASN A 141 22.46 -4.32 13.56
N ILE A 142 21.17 -4.02 13.62
CA ILE A 142 20.62 -2.67 13.45
C ILE A 142 20.27 -2.09 14.82
N SER A 143 20.60 -0.80 15.05
CA SER A 143 20.14 -0.10 16.23
C SER A 143 18.73 0.50 16.03
N ASN A 144 17.96 0.62 17.10
CA ASN A 144 16.61 1.19 17.05
C ASN A 144 16.58 2.61 16.44
N GLU A 145 17.64 3.40 16.63
CA GLU A 145 17.75 4.75 16.06
C GLU A 145 17.85 4.77 14.53
N LYS A 146 18.26 3.64 13.92
CA LYS A 146 18.31 3.48 12.47
C LYS A 146 16.96 3.08 11.88
N VAL A 147 16.00 2.65 12.69
CA VAL A 147 14.65 2.32 12.23
C VAL A 147 13.83 3.62 12.12
N LEU A 148 13.41 3.94 10.90
CA LEU A 148 12.62 5.14 10.58
C LEU A 148 11.16 5.02 11.04
N GLY A 149 10.65 3.81 11.17
CA GLY A 149 9.31 3.50 11.64
C GLY A 149 8.88 2.08 11.35
N LEU A 150 7.78 1.70 11.99
CA LEU A 150 7.03 0.47 11.75
C LEU A 150 5.66 0.82 11.16
N MET A 151 5.27 0.10 10.12
CA MET A 151 3.90 0.04 9.61
C MET A 151 3.40 -1.39 9.66
N LEU A 152 2.21 -1.60 10.22
CA LEU A 152 1.52 -2.88 10.18
C LEU A 152 0.22 -2.75 9.39
N GLY A 153 0.12 -3.51 8.29
CA GLY A 153 -1.11 -3.72 7.53
C GLY A 153 -1.95 -4.80 8.21
N ILE A 154 -3.21 -4.50 8.47
CA ILE A 154 -4.08 -5.38 9.23
C ILE A 154 -5.46 -5.39 8.57
N SER A 155 -6.02 -6.59 8.35
CA SER A 155 -7.40 -6.69 7.86
C SER A 155 -8.39 -6.21 8.92
N GLY A 156 -9.27 -5.26 8.53
CA GLY A 156 -10.30 -4.72 9.39
C GLY A 156 -10.40 -3.18 9.41
N ILE A 157 -11.25 -2.68 10.30
CA ILE A 157 -11.47 -1.24 10.50
C ILE A 157 -10.42 -0.69 11.48
N ILE A 158 -9.59 0.21 10.98
CA ILE A 158 -8.44 0.75 11.71
C ILE A 158 -8.67 2.21 12.12
N ASN A 159 -8.37 2.53 13.37
CA ASN A 159 -8.20 3.90 13.81
C ASN A 159 -6.72 4.25 13.83
N GLN A 160 -6.25 4.92 12.77
CA GLN A 160 -4.85 5.32 12.64
C GLN A 160 -4.40 6.34 13.69
N GLN A 161 -5.30 7.23 14.13
CA GLN A 161 -4.94 8.32 15.03
C GLN A 161 -4.40 7.81 16.36
N ASN A 162 -5.03 6.79 16.92
CA ASN A 162 -4.60 6.17 18.19
C ASN A 162 -3.91 4.81 18.02
N GLY A 163 -3.82 4.27 16.80
CA GLY A 163 -3.16 2.98 16.55
C GLY A 163 -3.94 1.78 17.10
N THR A 164 -5.27 1.76 16.88
CA THR A 164 -6.19 0.76 17.43
C THR A 164 -6.95 0.04 16.30
N ILE A 165 -7.02 -1.28 16.38
CA ILE A 165 -7.98 -2.07 15.59
C ILE A 165 -9.35 -1.84 16.21
N LYS A 166 -10.26 -1.19 15.45
CA LYS A 166 -11.63 -0.99 15.92
C LYS A 166 -12.43 -2.26 15.83
N TYR A 167 -12.25 -2.99 14.75
CA TYR A 167 -12.89 -4.27 14.51
C TYR A 167 -12.13 -5.04 13.43
N SER A 168 -11.84 -6.29 13.69
CA SER A 168 -11.35 -7.24 12.71
C SER A 168 -12.09 -8.56 12.88
N ALA A 169 -12.92 -8.92 11.90
CA ALA A 169 -13.62 -10.20 11.92
C ALA A 169 -12.68 -11.39 11.71
N LEU A 170 -11.57 -11.15 11.00
CA LEU A 170 -10.58 -12.17 10.69
C LEU A 170 -9.73 -12.55 11.90
N LEU A 171 -9.37 -11.55 12.71
CA LEU A 171 -8.55 -11.72 13.91
C LEU A 171 -9.38 -11.89 15.19
N ASP A 172 -10.72 -11.77 15.10
CA ASP A 172 -11.64 -11.77 16.24
C ASP A 172 -11.25 -10.71 17.30
N LEU A 173 -10.86 -9.51 16.84
CA LEU A 173 -10.41 -8.41 17.68
C LEU A 173 -11.37 -7.22 17.60
N GLU A 174 -11.67 -6.63 18.77
CA GLU A 174 -12.44 -5.40 18.85
C GLU A 174 -11.79 -4.41 19.84
N ASN A 175 -11.67 -3.13 19.42
CA ASN A 175 -11.05 -2.05 20.19
C ASN A 175 -9.65 -2.36 20.73
N TYR A 176 -8.88 -3.15 20.00
CA TYR A 176 -7.57 -3.66 20.41
C TYR A 176 -6.45 -2.66 20.07
N SER A 177 -5.68 -2.24 21.09
CA SER A 177 -4.57 -1.29 20.91
C SER A 177 -3.30 -2.00 20.47
N ILE A 178 -2.69 -1.53 19.37
CA ILE A 178 -1.40 -2.01 18.86
C ILE A 178 -0.27 -1.02 19.21
N ARG A 179 -0.47 0.27 18.91
CA ARG A 179 0.58 1.28 19.05
C ARG A 179 1.05 1.45 20.47
N GLU A 180 0.14 1.64 21.41
CA GLU A 180 0.49 1.99 22.79
C GLU A 180 1.31 0.87 23.48
N PRO A 181 0.94 -0.42 23.40
CA PRO A 181 1.76 -1.49 23.97
C PRO A 181 3.15 -1.60 23.31
N LEU A 182 3.24 -1.55 21.98
CA LEU A 182 4.52 -1.67 21.26
C LEU A 182 5.44 -0.46 21.51
N SER A 183 4.89 0.74 21.71
CA SER A 183 5.66 1.95 22.02
C SER A 183 6.36 1.91 23.38
N LYS A 184 6.05 0.94 24.23
CA LYS A 184 6.78 0.67 25.50
C LYS A 184 8.12 -0.02 25.26
N TYR A 185 8.26 -0.71 24.11
CA TYR A 185 9.46 -1.48 23.76
C TYR A 185 10.32 -0.78 22.71
N PHE A 186 9.72 0.00 21.82
CA PHE A 186 10.41 0.59 20.67
C PHE A 186 10.23 2.11 20.65
N SER A 187 11.34 2.83 20.37
CA SER A 187 11.35 4.31 20.32
C SER A 187 11.00 4.89 18.96
N PHE A 188 10.99 4.07 17.90
CA PHE A 188 10.62 4.52 16.57
C PHE A 188 9.09 4.64 16.40
N PRO A 189 8.60 5.46 15.46
CA PRO A 189 7.18 5.61 15.20
C PRO A 189 6.50 4.30 14.80
N ILE A 190 5.37 4.00 15.41
CA ILE A 190 4.57 2.81 15.13
C ILE A 190 3.22 3.25 14.54
N ASN A 191 2.91 2.73 13.36
CA ASN A 191 1.68 3.01 12.65
C ASN A 191 0.97 1.73 12.26
N ILE A 192 -0.34 1.80 12.16
CA ILE A 192 -1.17 0.72 11.62
C ILE A 192 -2.13 1.27 10.57
N GLU A 193 -2.44 0.45 9.59
CA GLU A 193 -3.38 0.76 8.52
C GLU A 193 -4.14 -0.50 8.10
N ASN A 194 -5.25 -0.32 7.41
CA ASN A 194 -5.88 -1.43 6.71
C ASN A 194 -4.93 -1.96 5.61
N ASP A 195 -4.83 -3.27 5.48
CA ASP A 195 -3.91 -3.96 4.57
C ASP A 195 -4.20 -3.64 3.09
N THR A 196 -5.46 -3.60 2.68
CA THR A 196 -5.81 -3.27 1.30
C THR A 196 -5.59 -1.79 0.94
N ASN A 197 -5.63 -0.90 1.92
CA ASN A 197 -5.20 0.49 1.74
C ASN A 197 -3.69 0.57 1.47
N LEU A 198 -2.89 -0.24 2.16
CA LEU A 198 -1.44 -0.31 1.90
C LEU A 198 -1.16 -0.95 0.54
N ALA A 199 -1.87 -2.01 0.18
CA ALA A 199 -1.76 -2.61 -1.14
C ALA A 199 -2.14 -1.63 -2.26
N ALA A 200 -3.19 -0.82 -2.07
CA ALA A 200 -3.51 0.26 -2.99
C ALA A 200 -2.37 1.28 -3.09
N LEU A 201 -1.78 1.68 -1.94
CA LEU A 201 -0.65 2.62 -1.93
C LEU A 201 0.58 2.06 -2.63
N SER A 202 0.82 0.75 -2.58
CA SER A 202 1.94 0.13 -3.31
C SER A 202 1.81 0.28 -4.83
N GLU A 203 0.61 0.17 -5.37
CA GLU A 203 0.36 0.43 -6.79
C GLU A 203 0.64 1.88 -7.19
N LYS A 204 0.34 2.82 -6.31
CA LYS A 204 0.66 4.24 -6.52
C LYS A 204 2.16 4.49 -6.58
N GLU A 205 2.94 3.82 -5.74
CA GLU A 205 4.38 4.05 -5.61
C GLU A 205 5.21 3.23 -6.59
N PHE A 206 4.85 1.96 -6.81
CA PHE A 206 5.69 1.00 -7.53
C PHE A 206 5.04 0.47 -8.81
N GLY A 207 3.72 0.60 -8.96
CA GLY A 207 2.97 0.05 -10.07
C GLY A 207 2.42 1.12 -11.02
N HIS A 208 1.12 1.32 -10.99
CA HIS A 208 0.38 2.23 -11.86
C HIS A 208 0.49 3.70 -11.43
N LYS A 209 1.71 4.22 -11.33
CA LYS A 209 2.06 5.56 -10.79
C LYS A 209 1.31 6.73 -11.43
N HIS A 210 0.87 6.56 -12.66
CA HIS A 210 0.17 7.60 -13.43
C HIS A 210 -1.31 7.76 -13.06
N LEU A 211 -1.88 6.77 -12.33
CA LEU A 211 -3.27 6.81 -11.88
C LEU A 211 -3.41 7.64 -10.61
N SER A 212 -4.44 8.48 -10.57
CA SER A 212 -4.75 9.34 -9.43
C SER A 212 -6.00 8.91 -8.68
N ASN A 213 -6.92 8.22 -9.37
CA ASN A 213 -8.21 7.79 -8.83
C ASN A 213 -8.50 6.34 -9.24
N TYR A 214 -8.42 5.41 -8.31
CA TYR A 214 -8.70 4.00 -8.58
C TYR A 214 -9.15 3.25 -7.32
N ILE A 215 -9.77 2.09 -7.54
CA ILE A 215 -9.96 1.09 -6.51
C ILE A 215 -8.94 -0.04 -6.74
N TYR A 216 -8.23 -0.41 -5.68
CA TYR A 216 -7.49 -1.66 -5.59
C TYR A 216 -8.39 -2.70 -4.93
N LEU A 217 -8.59 -3.82 -5.58
CA LEU A 217 -9.46 -4.89 -5.11
C LEU A 217 -8.64 -6.14 -4.87
N MET A 218 -8.38 -6.44 -3.60
CA MET A 218 -7.75 -7.69 -3.18
C MET A 218 -8.78 -8.80 -3.19
N ILE A 219 -8.52 -9.89 -3.91
CA ILE A 219 -9.38 -11.09 -3.92
C ILE A 219 -8.57 -12.29 -3.44
N ALA A 220 -9.04 -12.88 -2.37
CA ALA A 220 -8.46 -13.98 -1.60
C ALA A 220 -7.12 -13.60 -0.90
N PRO A 221 -6.96 -14.05 0.35
CA PRO A 221 -7.88 -14.95 1.05
C PRO A 221 -9.20 -14.32 1.54
N GLU A 222 -9.37 -13.02 1.34
CA GLU A 222 -10.59 -12.25 1.60
C GLU A 222 -10.93 -11.36 0.41
N ILE A 223 -12.04 -10.63 0.47
CA ILE A 223 -12.31 -9.53 -0.47
C ILE A 223 -12.24 -8.23 0.31
N GLY A 224 -11.15 -7.52 0.10
CA GLY A 224 -10.91 -6.19 0.61
C GLY A 224 -10.71 -5.18 -0.51
N SER A 225 -10.85 -3.90 -0.21
CA SER A 225 -10.48 -2.86 -1.16
C SER A 225 -9.83 -1.65 -0.51
N GLY A 226 -8.87 -1.05 -1.23
CA GLY A 226 -8.30 0.25 -0.95
C GLY A 226 -8.69 1.24 -2.04
N ILE A 227 -9.09 2.44 -1.66
CA ILE A 227 -9.50 3.48 -2.60
C ILE A 227 -8.42 4.56 -2.61
N ILE A 228 -7.89 4.85 -3.78
CA ILE A 228 -7.06 6.04 -4.02
C ILE A 228 -7.95 7.09 -4.70
N PHE A 229 -7.99 8.28 -4.11
CA PHE A 229 -8.72 9.43 -4.61
C PHE A 229 -7.81 10.67 -4.51
N ASP A 230 -7.65 11.40 -5.61
CA ASP A 230 -6.71 12.52 -5.71
C ASP A 230 -5.29 12.18 -5.22
N ASN A 231 -4.79 11.00 -5.60
CA ASN A 231 -3.47 10.47 -5.21
C ASN A 231 -3.30 10.09 -3.73
N GLU A 232 -4.36 10.11 -2.93
CA GLU A 232 -4.34 9.78 -1.51
C GLU A 232 -5.28 8.64 -1.17
N ILE A 233 -5.00 7.90 -0.10
CA ILE A 233 -5.90 6.87 0.41
C ILE A 233 -7.19 7.53 0.91
N TYR A 234 -8.32 7.18 0.31
CA TYR A 234 -9.63 7.62 0.75
C TYR A 234 -10.17 6.68 1.84
N ARG A 235 -10.15 7.14 3.08
CA ARG A 235 -10.58 6.36 4.26
C ARG A 235 -12.03 6.61 4.67
N GLY A 236 -12.68 7.61 4.10
CA GLY A 236 -13.95 8.12 4.59
C GLY A 236 -13.82 8.81 5.97
N ARG A 237 -14.93 9.32 6.47
CA ARG A 237 -14.95 10.10 7.74
C ARG A 237 -14.47 9.31 8.95
N PHE A 238 -14.74 8.01 8.99
CA PHE A 238 -14.50 7.15 10.16
C PHE A 238 -13.53 6.00 9.88
N GLY A 239 -12.78 6.05 8.78
CA GLY A 239 -11.86 4.97 8.39
C GLY A 239 -12.56 3.68 7.94
N ARG A 240 -13.75 3.80 7.32
CA ARG A 240 -14.60 2.66 6.93
C ARG A 240 -14.91 2.63 5.44
N ALA A 241 -14.25 3.46 4.64
CA ALA A 241 -14.38 3.37 3.19
C ALA A 241 -13.69 2.10 2.68
N GLY A 242 -14.19 1.54 1.58
CA GLY A 242 -13.57 0.38 0.97
C GLY A 242 -14.07 -0.98 1.46
N GLU A 243 -15.15 -1.06 2.21
CA GLU A 243 -15.75 -2.33 2.67
C GLU A 243 -16.46 -3.07 1.52
N PHE A 244 -15.76 -3.24 0.39
CA PHE A 244 -16.31 -3.77 -0.87
C PHE A 244 -16.83 -5.20 -0.75
N GLY A 245 -16.13 -6.05 -0.02
CA GLY A 245 -16.54 -7.44 0.24
C GLY A 245 -17.87 -7.56 1.01
N HIS A 246 -18.29 -6.47 1.69
CA HIS A 246 -19.51 -6.41 2.47
C HIS A 246 -20.69 -5.71 1.75
N LEU A 247 -20.55 -5.35 0.46
CA LEU A 247 -21.68 -4.87 -0.34
C LEU A 247 -22.80 -5.91 -0.35
N LEU A 248 -24.03 -5.48 -0.06
CA LEU A 248 -25.20 -6.36 -0.04
C LEU A 248 -25.62 -6.72 -1.47
N MET A 249 -25.36 -7.96 -1.88
CA MET A 249 -25.68 -8.46 -3.22
C MET A 249 -26.98 -9.28 -3.23
N GLU A 250 -27.28 -9.99 -2.13
CA GLU A 250 -28.46 -10.83 -2.01
C GLU A 250 -29.09 -10.66 -0.61
N LYS A 251 -30.30 -10.13 -0.52
CA LYS A 251 -30.95 -9.84 0.77
C LYS A 251 -31.00 -11.04 1.70
N ASP A 252 -31.30 -12.23 1.17
CA ASP A 252 -31.42 -13.50 1.92
C ASP A 252 -30.31 -14.48 1.58
N GLY A 253 -29.18 -13.98 1.10
CA GLY A 253 -28.00 -14.75 0.68
C GLY A 253 -27.24 -15.40 1.84
N PRO A 254 -26.05 -15.98 1.58
CA PRO A 254 -25.27 -16.71 2.56
C PRO A 254 -24.82 -15.81 3.72
N ARG A 255 -24.54 -16.44 4.87
CA ARG A 255 -24.03 -15.73 6.05
C ARG A 255 -22.61 -15.21 5.82
N CYS A 256 -22.35 -14.00 6.27
CA CYS A 256 -21.05 -13.36 6.26
C CYS A 256 -20.43 -13.37 7.65
N THR A 257 -19.09 -13.36 7.73
CA THR A 257 -18.31 -13.21 8.98
C THR A 257 -18.67 -11.92 9.74
N CYS A 258 -19.09 -10.87 9.04
CA CYS A 258 -19.58 -9.64 9.69
C CYS A 258 -20.94 -9.78 10.41
N GLY A 259 -21.49 -10.97 10.50
CA GLY A 259 -22.76 -11.27 11.15
C GLY A 259 -24.03 -11.00 10.29
N LYS A 260 -23.89 -10.45 9.09
CA LYS A 260 -25.01 -10.19 8.16
C LYS A 260 -25.14 -11.30 7.12
N LYS A 261 -26.10 -11.16 6.21
CA LYS A 261 -26.34 -12.09 5.11
C LYS A 261 -26.18 -11.36 3.78
N GLY A 262 -25.78 -12.11 2.72
CA GLY A 262 -25.81 -11.67 1.34
C GLY A 262 -24.73 -10.66 0.93
N CYS A 263 -23.68 -10.52 1.73
CA CYS A 263 -22.51 -9.73 1.34
C CYS A 263 -21.83 -10.35 0.11
N LEU A 264 -21.11 -9.55 -0.67
CA LEU A 264 -20.41 -9.98 -1.89
C LEU A 264 -19.45 -11.14 -1.63
N ALA A 265 -18.61 -11.07 -0.60
CA ALA A 265 -17.61 -12.10 -0.32
C ALA A 265 -18.23 -13.50 -0.14
N PRO A 266 -19.20 -13.75 0.75
CA PRO A 266 -19.83 -15.07 0.85
C PRO A 266 -20.68 -15.43 -0.37
N VAL A 267 -21.22 -14.49 -1.13
CA VAL A 267 -21.93 -14.77 -2.40
C VAL A 267 -20.95 -15.31 -3.43
N LEU A 268 -19.79 -14.68 -3.61
CA LEU A 268 -18.75 -15.16 -4.52
C LEU A 268 -18.18 -16.51 -4.08
N SER A 269 -18.04 -16.73 -2.76
CA SER A 269 -17.52 -17.99 -2.19
C SER A 269 -18.36 -19.22 -2.50
N GLN A 270 -19.63 -19.06 -2.95
CA GLN A 270 -20.45 -20.16 -3.42
C GLN A 270 -19.93 -20.74 -4.76
N TYR A 271 -19.21 -19.96 -5.52
CA TYR A 271 -18.68 -20.34 -6.82
C TYR A 271 -17.20 -20.74 -6.74
N ILE A 272 -16.43 -20.00 -5.96
CA ILE A 272 -14.99 -20.23 -5.76
C ILE A 272 -14.68 -19.99 -4.28
N PRO A 273 -14.05 -20.93 -3.54
CA PRO A 273 -13.70 -20.72 -2.14
C PRO A 273 -12.66 -19.60 -2.00
N ILE A 274 -13.04 -18.47 -1.38
CA ILE A 274 -12.19 -17.29 -1.27
C ILE A 274 -11.34 -17.33 0.01
N ASN A 275 -11.79 -17.99 1.06
CA ASN A 275 -11.24 -17.93 2.41
C ASN A 275 -9.89 -18.61 2.65
N LYS A 276 -9.27 -19.18 1.63
CA LYS A 276 -7.94 -19.81 1.69
C LYS A 276 -7.21 -19.64 0.37
N ALA A 277 -6.02 -19.01 0.42
CA ALA A 277 -5.20 -18.67 -0.73
C ALA A 277 -4.97 -19.87 -1.69
N GLN A 278 -4.46 -20.98 -1.18
CA GLN A 278 -4.18 -22.15 -2.02
C GLN A 278 -5.44 -22.80 -2.61
N LYS A 279 -6.54 -22.86 -1.84
CA LYS A 279 -7.81 -23.39 -2.32
C LYS A 279 -8.41 -22.51 -3.39
N PHE A 280 -8.32 -21.19 -3.22
CA PHE A 280 -8.75 -20.24 -4.23
C PHE A 280 -7.98 -20.42 -5.54
N ARG A 281 -6.62 -20.41 -5.48
CA ARG A 281 -5.80 -20.59 -6.68
C ARG A 281 -6.14 -21.85 -7.47
N ASN A 282 -6.28 -22.98 -6.77
CA ASN A 282 -6.61 -24.24 -7.42
C ASN A 282 -8.01 -24.18 -8.05
N ALA A 283 -9.02 -23.76 -7.29
CA ALA A 283 -10.40 -23.68 -7.77
C ALA A 283 -10.57 -22.67 -8.92
N PHE A 284 -9.81 -21.57 -8.91
CA PHE A 284 -9.86 -20.58 -9.98
C PHE A 284 -9.21 -21.10 -11.28
N LYS A 285 -8.09 -21.82 -11.17
CA LYS A 285 -7.44 -22.45 -12.33
C LYS A 285 -8.31 -23.50 -13.01
N ASP A 286 -9.10 -24.24 -12.21
CA ASP A 286 -10.01 -25.27 -12.69
C ASP A 286 -11.35 -24.69 -13.20
N LEU A 287 -11.53 -23.37 -13.07
CA LEU A 287 -12.75 -22.70 -13.48
C LEU A 287 -12.70 -22.34 -14.96
N GLU A 288 -13.40 -23.11 -15.78
CA GLU A 288 -13.46 -22.88 -17.23
C GLU A 288 -14.17 -21.56 -17.55
N PRO A 289 -13.54 -20.64 -18.30
CA PRO A 289 -14.20 -19.45 -18.84
C PRO A 289 -15.45 -19.83 -19.63
N GLY A 290 -16.58 -19.16 -19.38
CA GLY A 290 -17.88 -19.44 -19.98
C GLY A 290 -18.68 -20.54 -19.27
N SER A 291 -18.12 -21.25 -18.30
CA SER A 291 -18.89 -22.15 -17.44
C SER A 291 -19.93 -21.39 -16.59
N LYS A 292 -21.01 -22.04 -16.21
CA LYS A 292 -22.07 -21.41 -15.40
C LYS A 292 -21.53 -20.82 -14.07
N LYS A 293 -20.53 -21.48 -13.48
CA LYS A 293 -19.89 -20.98 -12.25
C LYS A 293 -19.06 -19.72 -12.51
N TYR A 294 -18.25 -19.75 -13.57
CA TYR A 294 -17.44 -18.59 -13.99
C TYR A 294 -18.32 -17.39 -14.30
N GLU A 295 -19.36 -17.58 -15.12
CA GLU A 295 -20.29 -16.51 -15.48
C GLU A 295 -20.95 -15.88 -14.26
N LYS A 296 -21.40 -16.69 -13.30
CA LYS A 296 -21.99 -16.18 -12.06
C LYS A 296 -21.01 -15.41 -11.18
N PHE A 297 -19.78 -15.93 -11.04
CA PHE A 297 -18.73 -15.24 -10.31
C PHE A 297 -18.45 -13.87 -10.93
N CYS A 298 -18.23 -13.82 -12.24
CA CYS A 298 -17.97 -12.58 -12.97
C CYS A 298 -19.18 -11.63 -12.95
N ASP A 299 -20.43 -12.14 -13.03
CA ASP A 299 -21.63 -11.32 -12.98
C ASP A 299 -21.74 -10.56 -11.63
N TYR A 300 -21.64 -11.27 -10.50
CA TYR A 300 -21.72 -10.62 -9.17
C TYR A 300 -20.61 -9.60 -8.98
N LEU A 301 -19.38 -9.95 -9.39
CA LEU A 301 -18.25 -9.05 -9.28
C LEU A 301 -18.45 -7.80 -10.16
N ALA A 302 -18.87 -7.97 -11.41
CA ALA A 302 -19.11 -6.86 -12.32
C ALA A 302 -20.28 -5.95 -11.87
N VAL A 303 -21.35 -6.53 -11.30
CA VAL A 303 -22.47 -5.72 -10.72
C VAL A 303 -21.96 -4.87 -9.57
N ALA A 304 -21.18 -5.45 -8.64
CA ALA A 304 -20.60 -4.72 -7.53
C ALA A 304 -19.69 -3.57 -8.00
N LEU A 305 -18.83 -3.85 -9.00
CA LEU A 305 -17.91 -2.88 -9.57
C LEU A 305 -18.64 -1.78 -10.35
N THR A 306 -19.72 -2.12 -11.06
CA THR A 306 -20.55 -1.13 -11.74
C THR A 306 -21.19 -0.15 -10.75
N ASN A 307 -21.73 -0.66 -9.64
CA ASN A 307 -22.27 0.19 -8.58
C ASN A 307 -21.20 1.12 -7.99
N TYR A 308 -19.98 0.62 -7.81
CA TYR A 308 -18.86 1.43 -7.34
C TYR A 308 -18.49 2.53 -8.34
N ILE A 309 -18.39 2.21 -9.64
CA ILE A 309 -18.08 3.21 -10.69
C ILE A 309 -19.13 4.31 -10.71
N HIS A 310 -20.42 3.95 -10.59
CA HIS A 310 -21.51 4.93 -10.56
C HIS A 310 -21.46 5.89 -9.36
N LEU A 311 -20.78 5.51 -8.27
CA LEU A 311 -20.70 6.33 -7.05
C LEU A 311 -19.41 7.16 -6.98
N ILE A 312 -18.28 6.66 -7.51
CA ILE A 312 -16.96 7.23 -7.26
C ILE A 312 -16.34 7.84 -8.53
N ASP A 313 -16.74 7.40 -9.72
CA ASP A 313 -16.20 7.88 -11.01
C ASP A 313 -14.67 7.81 -11.08
N ASN A 314 -14.14 6.59 -11.02
CA ASN A 314 -12.70 6.31 -10.97
C ASN A 314 -12.09 6.00 -12.34
N GLU A 315 -10.76 6.17 -12.49
CA GLU A 315 -10.01 5.90 -13.72
C GLU A 315 -9.73 4.41 -13.94
N ALA A 316 -9.61 3.63 -12.85
CA ALA A 316 -9.25 2.23 -12.97
C ALA A 316 -9.76 1.37 -11.79
N ILE A 317 -9.90 0.09 -12.09
CA ILE A 317 -10.08 -1.01 -11.16
C ILE A 317 -8.82 -1.86 -11.26
N ILE A 318 -8.09 -2.02 -10.16
CA ILE A 318 -6.87 -2.82 -10.11
C ILE A 318 -7.15 -4.06 -9.28
N PHE A 319 -6.99 -5.23 -9.87
CA PHE A 319 -7.17 -6.51 -9.19
C PHE A 319 -5.83 -7.01 -8.62
N GLY A 320 -5.82 -7.34 -7.34
CA GLY A 320 -4.67 -7.88 -6.62
C GLY A 320 -5.01 -9.11 -5.78
N GLY A 321 -4.15 -9.42 -4.81
CA GLY A 321 -4.23 -10.62 -4.00
C GLY A 321 -3.96 -11.88 -4.80
N GLU A 322 -4.52 -13.00 -4.37
CA GLU A 322 -4.29 -14.29 -5.04
C GLU A 322 -4.87 -14.39 -6.46
N LEU A 323 -5.83 -13.52 -6.77
CA LEU A 323 -6.43 -13.48 -8.11
C LEU A 323 -5.41 -13.14 -9.20
N VAL A 324 -4.55 -12.17 -8.97
CA VAL A 324 -3.56 -11.74 -9.98
C VAL A 324 -2.58 -12.85 -10.37
N LYS A 325 -2.34 -13.80 -9.47
CA LYS A 325 -1.45 -14.95 -9.70
C LYS A 325 -2.05 -16.02 -10.61
N VAL A 326 -3.37 -16.01 -10.82
CA VAL A 326 -4.08 -17.08 -11.53
C VAL A 326 -5.05 -16.60 -12.60
N ALA A 327 -5.44 -15.34 -12.59
CA ALA A 327 -6.32 -14.76 -13.59
C ALA A 327 -5.62 -14.61 -14.95
N SER A 328 -6.35 -14.94 -16.01
CA SER A 328 -5.89 -14.74 -17.39
C SER A 328 -6.36 -13.38 -17.94
N GLU A 329 -5.78 -12.92 -19.05
CA GLU A 329 -6.25 -11.73 -19.76
C GLU A 329 -7.74 -11.81 -20.12
N LYS A 330 -8.21 -13.03 -20.41
CA LYS A 330 -9.63 -13.26 -20.68
C LYS A 330 -10.52 -12.90 -19.50
N PHE A 331 -10.11 -13.19 -18.27
CA PHE A 331 -10.86 -12.80 -17.07
C PHE A 331 -11.05 -11.27 -17.00
N TYR A 332 -9.97 -10.51 -17.18
CA TYR A 332 -10.04 -9.04 -17.14
C TYR A 332 -10.94 -8.49 -18.27
N SER A 333 -10.82 -9.03 -19.48
CA SER A 333 -11.66 -8.63 -20.62
C SER A 333 -13.14 -9.02 -20.42
N ASP A 334 -13.44 -10.16 -19.78
CA ASP A 334 -14.81 -10.56 -19.49
C ASP A 334 -15.45 -9.68 -18.39
N ILE A 335 -14.69 -9.32 -17.36
CA ILE A 335 -15.13 -8.35 -16.35
C ILE A 335 -15.40 -6.99 -16.98
N GLU A 336 -14.49 -6.51 -17.81
CA GLU A 336 -14.62 -5.26 -18.54
C GLU A 336 -15.89 -5.23 -19.39
N ALA A 337 -16.11 -6.27 -20.19
CA ALA A 337 -17.30 -6.39 -21.04
C ALA A 337 -18.61 -6.40 -20.22
N LYS A 338 -18.60 -7.05 -19.06
CA LYS A 338 -19.77 -7.10 -18.16
C LYS A 338 -20.02 -5.75 -17.49
N ILE A 339 -18.99 -5.08 -17.00
CA ILE A 339 -19.12 -3.72 -16.44
C ILE A 339 -19.68 -2.77 -17.50
N LYS A 340 -19.14 -2.80 -18.71
CA LYS A 340 -19.66 -1.98 -19.84
C LYS A 340 -21.13 -2.29 -20.16
N LYS A 341 -21.52 -3.55 -20.07
CA LYS A 341 -22.91 -3.98 -20.27
C LYS A 341 -23.86 -3.45 -19.20
N TYR A 342 -23.42 -3.37 -17.95
CA TYR A 342 -24.25 -2.99 -16.80
C TYR A 342 -24.19 -1.50 -16.48
N SER A 343 -23.16 -0.81 -16.93
CA SER A 343 -22.98 0.63 -16.70
C SER A 343 -23.96 1.49 -17.52
N MET A 344 -24.30 2.65 -17.00
CA MET A 344 -24.95 3.69 -17.79
C MET A 344 -24.09 4.05 -19.01
N LYS A 345 -24.75 4.46 -20.08
CA LYS A 345 -24.08 4.91 -21.29
C LYS A 345 -23.05 6.01 -20.95
N ASN A 346 -21.85 5.90 -21.48
CA ASN A 346 -20.70 6.79 -21.31
C ASN A 346 -20.04 6.78 -19.91
N MET A 347 -20.54 6.05 -18.93
CA MET A 347 -19.90 5.96 -17.59
C MET A 347 -18.65 5.06 -17.58
N TYR A 348 -18.47 4.23 -18.59
CA TYR A 348 -17.35 3.28 -18.65
C TYR A 348 -16.26 3.68 -19.66
N ASP A 349 -16.44 4.72 -20.45
CA ASP A 349 -15.59 4.99 -21.62
C ASP A 349 -14.10 5.19 -21.29
N ASN A 350 -13.77 5.54 -20.03
CA ASN A 350 -12.41 5.80 -19.58
C ASN A 350 -11.95 4.92 -18.40
N VAL A 351 -12.77 3.98 -17.94
CA VAL A 351 -12.40 3.09 -16.83
C VAL A 351 -11.59 1.90 -17.35
N ARG A 352 -10.45 1.61 -16.73
CA ARG A 352 -9.58 0.49 -17.09
C ARG A 352 -9.67 -0.62 -16.04
N VAL A 353 -9.69 -1.86 -16.49
CA VAL A 353 -9.58 -3.04 -15.61
C VAL A 353 -8.17 -3.61 -15.75
N LEU A 354 -7.40 -3.59 -14.68
CA LEU A 354 -5.96 -3.87 -14.70
C LEU A 354 -5.59 -4.93 -13.66
N PRO A 355 -4.61 -5.78 -13.94
CA PRO A 355 -3.95 -6.54 -12.89
C PRO A 355 -3.07 -5.62 -12.04
N ALA A 356 -2.87 -5.98 -10.76
CA ALA A 356 -1.87 -5.35 -9.92
C ALA A 356 -0.47 -5.58 -10.49
N SER A 357 0.40 -4.58 -10.36
CA SER A 357 1.79 -4.65 -10.79
C SER A 357 2.65 -5.48 -9.84
N LEU A 358 2.28 -5.48 -8.55
CA LEU A 358 2.90 -6.33 -7.53
C LEU A 358 1.97 -7.51 -7.25
N SER A 359 2.52 -8.72 -7.31
CA SER A 359 1.81 -9.97 -7.00
C SER A 359 2.14 -10.52 -5.61
N ASP A 360 3.18 -9.99 -4.99
CA ASP A 360 3.68 -10.40 -3.68
C ASP A 360 4.18 -9.18 -2.91
N ASN A 361 4.05 -9.24 -1.59
CA ASN A 361 4.49 -8.19 -0.66
C ASN A 361 3.86 -6.80 -0.87
N GLU A 362 2.74 -6.69 -1.57
CA GLU A 362 2.08 -5.42 -1.86
C GLU A 362 1.73 -4.64 -0.59
N VAL A 363 1.28 -5.31 0.47
CA VAL A 363 0.98 -4.69 1.77
C VAL A 363 2.26 -4.18 2.43
N ILE A 364 3.32 -4.99 2.40
CA ILE A 364 4.64 -4.66 2.97
C ILE A 364 5.25 -3.47 2.22
N MET A 365 5.23 -3.49 0.90
CA MET A 365 5.76 -2.42 0.07
C MET A 365 5.00 -1.10 0.28
N GLY A 366 3.67 -1.15 0.32
CA GLY A 366 2.86 0.03 0.60
C GLY A 366 3.09 0.57 2.01
N GLY A 367 3.26 -0.31 2.99
CA GLY A 367 3.61 0.07 4.36
C GLY A 367 4.98 0.73 4.46
N ALA A 368 5.97 0.22 3.75
CA ALA A 368 7.30 0.81 3.68
C ALA A 368 7.27 2.21 3.04
N SER A 369 6.56 2.36 1.92
CA SER A 369 6.34 3.66 1.28
C SER A 369 5.67 4.64 2.24
N PHE A 370 4.60 4.23 2.92
CA PHE A 370 3.93 5.06 3.91
C PHE A 370 4.88 5.52 5.03
N CYS A 371 5.66 4.62 5.63
CA CYS A 371 6.63 4.96 6.66
C CYS A 371 7.66 5.97 6.19
N PHE A 372 8.21 5.75 4.99
CA PHE A 372 9.23 6.65 4.44
C PHE A 372 8.67 8.04 4.17
N HIS A 373 7.52 8.15 3.51
CA HIS A 373 6.84 9.43 3.25
C HIS A 373 6.36 10.16 4.52
N ASN A 374 6.14 9.43 5.60
CA ASN A 374 5.80 10.01 6.91
C ASN A 374 7.01 10.23 7.83
N SER A 375 8.22 9.92 7.36
CA SER A 375 9.46 10.13 8.11
C SER A 375 9.82 11.62 8.20
N LYS A 376 10.84 11.92 9.01
CA LYS A 376 11.38 13.29 9.19
C LYS A 376 11.78 14.01 7.89
N TYR A 377 11.96 13.26 6.78
CA TYR A 377 12.33 13.82 5.48
C TYR A 377 11.15 14.44 4.74
N PHE A 378 9.93 14.00 5.02
CA PHE A 378 8.72 14.41 4.30
C PHE A 378 7.71 15.17 5.18
N LYS A 379 7.60 14.86 6.48
CA LYS A 379 6.66 15.53 7.38
C LYS A 379 7.30 16.65 8.20
N ASN A 380 6.57 17.75 8.40
CA ASN A 380 6.91 18.71 9.44
C ASN A 380 6.68 18.04 10.81
N LYS A 381 7.67 18.14 11.72
CA LYS A 381 7.38 18.00 13.14
C LYS A 381 6.58 19.23 13.56
N GLU A 382 5.30 19.22 13.34
CA GLU A 382 4.39 20.10 14.08
C GLU A 382 3.52 19.21 14.94
N GLY A 383 3.76 19.38 16.28
CA GLY A 383 2.90 19.07 17.40
C GLY A 383 2.49 17.64 17.62
#